data_bd5fc2660f226dcc4eeefbe58b2544a4
#
_entry.id   bd5fc2660f226dcc4eeefbe58b2544a4
#
_cell.length_a   1.000
_cell.length_b   1.000
_cell.length_c   1.000
_cell.angle_alpha   90.00
_cell.angle_beta   90.00
_cell.angle_gamma   90.00
#
_symmetry.space_group_name_H-M   'P 1'
#
loop_
_entity.id
_entity.type
_entity.pdbx_description
1 polymer ?
#
loop_
_entity_poly.entity_id
_entity_poly.type
_entity_poly.pdbx_seq_one_letter_code
_entity_poly.pdbx_strand_id
1 'polypeptide(L)'
;MKLKIREGTISDDELCGAIMLGALVSADIPRSFLKDDVLILPLRSNLRFIAFYDQTPAGFCDYSVSKSHINYLFVDPLFQASGVGTFLLENVQRRLETPISVNVLCRNEKAILWYLKKDFTFTKLWSEQFNGQLTAWLKLTKKTF
;
A
#
# COMPACT_ATOMS: atom_id res chain seq x y z
N MET A 1 8.66 20.26 -9.61
CA MET A 1 8.21 18.92 -9.14
C MET A 1 6.95 18.52 -9.90
N LYS A 2 6.92 17.29 -10.39
CA LYS A 2 5.81 16.82 -11.20
C LYS A 2 5.43 15.40 -10.80
N LEU A 3 4.19 15.23 -10.37
CA LEU A 3 3.62 13.92 -10.07
C LEU A 3 2.83 13.42 -11.27
N LYS A 4 3.11 12.21 -11.69
CA LYS A 4 2.38 11.52 -12.75
C LYS A 4 1.99 10.15 -12.30
N ILE A 5 0.95 9.60 -12.93
CA ILE A 5 0.46 8.26 -12.64
C ILE A 5 0.23 7.52 -13.96
N ARG A 6 0.47 6.22 -13.95
CA ARG A 6 0.05 5.33 -15.04
C ARG A 6 -0.49 4.03 -14.48
N GLU A 7 -1.27 3.33 -15.27
CA GLU A 7 -1.68 1.99 -14.93
C GLU A 7 -0.46 1.06 -15.00
N GLY A 8 -0.36 0.16 -14.00
CA GLY A 8 0.68 -0.84 -13.96
C GLY A 8 0.22 -2.18 -14.50
N THR A 9 1.17 -3.06 -14.77
CA THR A 9 0.93 -4.42 -15.29
C THR A 9 1.76 -5.42 -14.51
N ILE A 10 1.62 -6.71 -14.84
CA ILE A 10 2.43 -7.78 -14.26
C ILE A 10 3.93 -7.52 -14.47
N SER A 11 4.31 -6.89 -15.56
CA SER A 11 5.72 -6.57 -15.81
C SER A 11 6.31 -5.59 -14.80
N ASP A 12 5.48 -4.93 -14.00
CA ASP A 12 5.92 -4.02 -12.94
C ASP A 12 6.06 -4.70 -11.57
N ASP A 13 5.79 -6.00 -11.46
CA ASP A 13 5.81 -6.70 -10.18
C ASP A 13 7.15 -6.56 -9.46
N GLU A 14 8.25 -6.71 -10.17
CA GLU A 14 9.59 -6.64 -9.57
C GLU A 14 9.90 -5.24 -9.05
N LEU A 15 9.57 -4.21 -9.81
CA LEU A 15 9.69 -2.82 -9.38
C LEU A 15 8.86 -2.54 -8.12
N CYS A 16 7.61 -2.97 -8.12
CA CYS A 16 6.71 -2.77 -6.99
C CYS A 16 7.17 -3.54 -5.75
N GLY A 17 7.68 -4.75 -5.94
CA GLY A 17 8.26 -5.53 -4.84
C GLY A 17 9.44 -4.84 -4.19
N ALA A 18 10.31 -4.21 -4.98
CA ALA A 18 11.44 -3.45 -4.48
C ALA A 18 11.00 -2.21 -3.68
N ILE A 19 10.00 -1.50 -4.18
CA ILE A 19 9.43 -0.34 -3.46
C ILE A 19 8.82 -0.78 -2.12
N MET A 20 8.05 -1.85 -2.14
CA MET A 20 7.44 -2.40 -0.91
C MET A 20 8.50 -2.78 0.11
N LEU A 21 9.53 -3.49 -0.30
CA LEU A 21 10.61 -3.89 0.62
C LEU A 21 11.26 -2.68 1.25
N GLY A 22 11.62 -1.69 0.45
CA GLY A 22 12.25 -0.45 0.94
C GLY A 22 11.36 0.28 1.95
N ALA A 23 10.06 0.36 1.67
CA ALA A 23 9.10 1.02 2.55
C ALA A 23 8.94 0.26 3.88
N LEU A 24 8.87 -1.07 3.85
CA LEU A 24 8.72 -1.88 5.05
C LEU A 24 9.97 -1.82 5.92
N VAL A 25 11.14 -1.90 5.32
CA VAL A 25 12.42 -1.76 6.05
C VAL A 25 12.51 -0.38 6.70
N SER A 26 12.13 0.68 5.98
CA SER A 26 12.14 2.05 6.50
C SER A 26 11.13 2.22 7.65
N ALA A 27 10.07 1.43 7.71
CA ALA A 27 9.08 1.44 8.78
C ALA A 27 9.45 0.51 9.94
N ASP A 28 10.68 0.00 9.96
CA ASP A 28 11.17 -0.94 11.00
C ASP A 28 10.40 -2.25 11.08
N ILE A 29 9.86 -2.72 9.96
CA ILE A 29 9.26 -4.04 9.88
C ILE A 29 10.39 -5.05 9.70
N PRO A 30 10.55 -6.04 10.62
CA PRO A 30 11.63 -7.00 10.53
C PRO A 30 11.58 -7.83 9.24
N ARG A 31 12.75 -8.06 8.64
CA ARG A 31 12.84 -8.90 7.44
C ARG A 31 12.34 -10.32 7.66
N SER A 32 12.33 -10.78 8.92
CA SER A 32 11.76 -12.08 9.26
C SER A 32 10.27 -12.22 8.93
N PHE A 33 9.56 -11.11 8.75
CA PHE A 33 8.18 -11.11 8.28
C PHE A 33 8.08 -11.30 6.76
N LEU A 34 9.22 -11.22 6.04
CA LEU A 34 9.25 -11.32 4.59
C LEU A 34 9.99 -12.59 4.20
N LYS A 35 9.40 -13.37 3.30
CA LYS A 35 10.11 -14.46 2.63
C LYS A 35 10.86 -13.89 1.45
N ASP A 36 11.93 -14.55 1.02
CA ASP A 36 12.74 -14.09 -0.11
C ASP A 36 11.91 -13.96 -1.39
N ASP A 37 10.94 -14.85 -1.59
CA ASP A 37 10.06 -14.83 -2.76
C ASP A 37 8.89 -13.84 -2.64
N VAL A 38 8.69 -13.23 -1.48
CA VAL A 38 7.63 -12.23 -1.26
C VAL A 38 8.01 -10.85 -1.81
N LEU A 39 9.24 -10.68 -2.28
CA LEU A 39 9.70 -9.41 -2.86
C LEU A 39 9.06 -9.11 -4.22
N ILE A 40 8.37 -10.09 -4.79
CA ILE A 40 7.61 -9.93 -6.03
C ILE A 40 6.13 -10.01 -5.69
N LEU A 41 5.39 -8.95 -6.00
CA LEU A 41 3.96 -8.88 -5.76
C LEU A 41 3.22 -9.29 -7.02
N PRO A 42 2.68 -10.50 -7.09
CA PRO A 42 1.97 -10.92 -8.30
C PRO A 42 0.68 -10.13 -8.47
N LEU A 43 0.57 -9.40 -9.57
CA LEU A 43 -0.65 -8.73 -9.96
C LEU A 43 -1.56 -9.76 -10.62
N ARG A 44 -2.63 -10.15 -9.93
CA ARG A 44 -3.56 -11.18 -10.43
C ARG A 44 -4.88 -10.56 -10.88
N SER A 45 -5.85 -10.51 -9.97
CA SER A 45 -7.17 -9.93 -10.24
C SER A 45 -7.28 -8.46 -9.84
N ASN A 46 -6.23 -7.90 -9.29
CA ASN A 46 -6.20 -6.50 -8.85
C ASN A 46 -5.79 -5.58 -9.97
N LEU A 47 -6.12 -4.31 -9.82
CA LEU A 47 -5.63 -3.24 -10.66
C LEU A 47 -4.47 -2.55 -9.95
N ARG A 48 -3.67 -1.80 -10.71
CA ARG A 48 -2.48 -1.16 -10.17
C ARG A 48 -2.28 0.23 -10.78
N PHE A 49 -1.90 1.19 -9.93
CA PHE A 49 -1.34 2.46 -10.34
C PHE A 49 0.12 2.55 -9.89
N ILE A 50 0.95 3.14 -10.74
CA ILE A 50 2.33 3.48 -10.40
C ILE A 50 2.47 4.99 -10.50
N ALA A 51 2.98 5.61 -9.43
CA ALA A 51 3.21 7.04 -9.36
C ALA A 51 4.69 7.35 -9.63
N PHE A 52 4.91 8.43 -10.36
CA PHE A 52 6.24 8.93 -10.69
C PHE A 52 6.42 10.33 -10.11
N TYR A 53 7.57 10.55 -9.51
CA TYR A 53 8.01 11.87 -9.06
C TYR A 53 9.07 12.33 -10.05
N ASP A 54 8.74 13.39 -10.78
CA ASP A 54 9.46 13.79 -12.00
C ASP A 54 9.53 12.61 -12.98
N GLN A 55 10.45 11.86 -13.17
CA GLN A 55 10.45 10.72 -14.07
C GLN A 55 10.84 9.42 -13.37
N THR A 56 10.92 9.46 -12.04
CA THR A 56 11.37 8.33 -11.25
C THR A 56 10.18 7.62 -10.61
N PRO A 57 10.06 6.28 -10.74
CA PRO A 57 9.03 5.54 -10.02
C PRO A 57 9.17 5.79 -8.52
N ALA A 58 8.08 6.22 -7.89
CA ALA A 58 8.12 6.69 -6.50
C ALA A 58 7.18 5.94 -5.57
N GLY A 59 6.19 5.24 -6.10
CA GLY A 59 5.23 4.51 -5.30
C GLY A 59 4.24 3.77 -6.17
N PHE A 60 3.43 2.91 -5.54
CA PHE A 60 2.39 2.17 -6.25
C PHE A 60 1.21 1.86 -5.35
N CYS A 61 0.08 1.56 -5.96
CA CYS A 61 -1.10 1.08 -5.24
C CYS A 61 -1.77 -0.02 -6.05
N ASP A 62 -1.93 -1.19 -5.42
CA ASP A 62 -2.74 -2.28 -5.95
C ASP A 62 -4.10 -2.24 -5.25
N TYR A 63 -5.18 -2.34 -6.02
CA TYR A 63 -6.53 -2.17 -5.48
C TYR A 63 -7.53 -3.07 -6.18
N SER A 64 -8.64 -3.34 -5.49
CA SER A 64 -9.75 -4.15 -6.01
C SER A 64 -11.00 -3.28 -6.08
N VAL A 65 -11.56 -3.12 -7.27
CA VAL A 65 -12.80 -2.38 -7.46
C VAL A 65 -13.98 -3.14 -6.86
N SER A 66 -14.06 -4.45 -7.10
CA SER A 66 -15.18 -5.27 -6.62
C SER A 66 -15.28 -5.31 -5.09
N LYS A 67 -14.14 -5.21 -4.40
CA LYS A 67 -14.08 -5.24 -2.93
C LYS A 67 -13.95 -3.87 -2.30
N SER A 68 -13.79 -2.82 -3.09
CA SER A 68 -13.45 -1.47 -2.62
C SER A 68 -12.31 -1.51 -1.60
N HIS A 69 -11.23 -2.17 -1.98
CA HIS A 69 -10.14 -2.48 -1.05
C HIS A 69 -8.79 -2.06 -1.65
N ILE A 70 -7.94 -1.47 -0.80
CA ILE A 70 -6.54 -1.20 -1.12
C ILE A 70 -5.74 -2.41 -0.66
N ASN A 71 -5.16 -3.13 -1.62
CA ASN A 71 -4.36 -4.31 -1.34
C ASN A 71 -2.95 -3.94 -0.91
N TYR A 72 -2.33 -2.99 -1.62
CA TYR A 72 -1.00 -2.47 -1.33
C TYR A 72 -0.94 -0.99 -1.67
N LEU A 73 -0.37 -0.20 -0.81
CA LEU A 73 0.00 1.19 -1.09
C LEU A 73 1.33 1.45 -0.41
N PHE A 74 2.37 1.62 -1.22
CA PHE A 74 3.71 1.86 -0.72
C PHE A 74 4.38 2.98 -1.48
N VAL A 75 5.18 3.76 -0.77
CA VAL A 75 5.97 4.87 -1.32
C VAL A 75 7.44 4.58 -1.04
N ASP A 76 8.27 4.75 -2.07
CA ASP A 76 9.72 4.63 -1.91
C ASP A 76 10.19 5.60 -0.80
N PRO A 77 11.01 5.14 0.15
CA PRO A 77 11.48 6.00 1.24
C PRO A 77 12.09 7.34 0.80
N LEU A 78 12.72 7.38 -0.37
CA LEU A 78 13.30 8.61 -0.91
C LEU A 78 12.24 9.67 -1.23
N PHE A 79 11.00 9.26 -1.42
CA PHE A 79 9.90 10.15 -1.81
C PHE A 79 8.81 10.26 -0.76
N GLN A 80 9.02 9.74 0.44
CA GLN A 80 8.06 9.90 1.53
C GLN A 80 7.99 11.38 1.94
N ALA A 81 6.80 11.81 2.38
CA ALA A 81 6.50 13.20 2.72
C ALA A 81 6.54 14.16 1.51
N SER A 82 6.56 13.66 0.28
CA SER A 82 6.54 14.47 -0.94
C SER A 82 5.18 14.51 -1.64
N GLY A 83 4.15 13.93 -1.02
CA GLY A 83 2.79 13.91 -1.57
C GLY A 83 2.47 12.72 -2.47
N VAL A 84 3.40 11.80 -2.70
CA VAL A 84 3.20 10.64 -3.58
C VAL A 84 2.08 9.73 -3.06
N GLY A 85 2.08 9.43 -1.75
CA GLY A 85 1.05 8.58 -1.15
C GLY A 85 -0.34 9.19 -1.28
N THR A 86 -0.46 10.48 -1.01
CA THR A 86 -1.73 11.20 -1.15
C THR A 86 -2.21 11.21 -2.60
N PHE A 87 -1.28 11.41 -3.53
CA PHE A 87 -1.59 11.40 -4.96
C PHE A 87 -2.12 10.03 -5.41
N LEU A 88 -1.47 8.95 -4.97
CA LEU A 88 -1.95 7.58 -5.24
C LEU A 88 -3.34 7.35 -4.65
N LEU A 89 -3.53 7.70 -3.39
CA LEU A 89 -4.82 7.48 -2.71
C LEU A 89 -5.95 8.24 -3.40
N GLU A 90 -5.73 9.50 -3.76
CA GLU A 90 -6.73 10.31 -4.45
C GLU A 90 -7.14 9.69 -5.78
N ASN A 91 -6.18 9.18 -6.55
CA ASN A 91 -6.47 8.54 -7.83
C ASN A 91 -7.23 7.23 -7.66
N VAL A 92 -6.88 6.45 -6.66
CA VAL A 92 -7.57 5.19 -6.36
C VAL A 92 -9.00 5.46 -5.85
N GLN A 93 -9.18 6.46 -5.00
CA GLN A 93 -10.50 6.82 -4.48
C GLN A 93 -11.50 7.17 -5.58
N ARG A 94 -11.03 7.74 -6.67
CA ARG A 94 -11.90 8.04 -7.82
C ARG A 94 -12.42 6.78 -8.52
N ARG A 95 -11.79 5.65 -8.31
CA ARG A 95 -12.15 4.36 -8.91
C ARG A 95 -12.93 3.46 -7.97
N LEU A 96 -12.93 3.74 -6.68
CA LEU A 96 -13.56 2.90 -5.67
C LEU A 96 -14.83 3.54 -5.11
N GLU A 97 -15.76 2.70 -4.68
CA GLU A 97 -16.94 3.14 -3.94
C GLU A 97 -16.65 3.04 -2.44
N THR A 98 -17.25 3.94 -1.67
CA THR A 98 -17.16 3.88 -0.20
C THR A 98 -18.11 2.81 0.35
N PRO A 99 -17.75 2.14 1.45
CA PRO A 99 -16.53 2.34 2.22
C PRO A 99 -15.31 1.69 1.54
N ILE A 100 -14.16 2.35 1.68
CA ILE A 100 -12.87 1.82 1.22
C ILE A 100 -12.15 1.21 2.41
N SER A 101 -11.57 0.03 2.26
CA SER A 101 -10.83 -0.63 3.32
C SER A 101 -9.38 -0.90 2.96
N VAL A 102 -8.55 -1.03 4.00
CA VAL A 102 -7.15 -1.43 3.88
C VAL A 102 -6.77 -2.25 5.11
N ASN A 103 -5.93 -3.25 4.92
CA ASN A 103 -5.37 -4.04 6.02
C ASN A 103 -3.92 -3.62 6.25
N VAL A 104 -3.57 -3.34 7.49
CA VAL A 104 -2.23 -2.86 7.87
C VAL A 104 -1.69 -3.73 8.99
N LEU A 105 -0.39 -4.08 8.89
CA LEU A 105 0.30 -4.74 10.00
C LEU A 105 0.25 -3.85 11.23
N CYS A 106 -0.09 -4.42 12.40
CA CYS A 106 -0.12 -3.65 13.65
C CYS A 106 1.24 -3.03 13.99
N ARG A 107 2.32 -3.63 13.53
CA ARG A 107 3.67 -3.10 13.74
C ARG A 107 4.01 -1.91 12.85
N ASN A 108 3.25 -1.69 11.79
CA ASN A 108 3.49 -0.60 10.87
C ASN A 108 2.78 0.66 11.36
N GLU A 109 3.25 1.21 12.47
CA GLU A 109 2.66 2.39 13.11
C GLU A 109 2.62 3.60 12.18
N LYS A 110 3.65 3.76 11.37
CA LYS A 110 3.76 4.88 10.43
C LYS A 110 2.62 4.86 9.42
N ALA A 111 2.32 3.69 8.86
CA ALA A 111 1.20 3.54 7.93
C ALA A 111 -0.13 3.76 8.63
N ILE A 112 -0.32 3.20 9.82
CA ILE A 112 -1.55 3.36 10.59
C ILE A 112 -1.83 4.85 10.82
N LEU A 113 -0.85 5.60 11.31
CA LEU A 113 -1.01 7.04 11.55
C LEU A 113 -1.32 7.80 10.27
N TRP A 114 -0.69 7.42 9.16
CA TRP A 114 -0.94 8.04 7.87
C TRP A 114 -2.38 7.85 7.42
N TYR A 115 -2.91 6.62 7.51
CA TYR A 115 -4.29 6.33 7.15
C TYR A 115 -5.28 7.05 8.06
N LEU A 116 -5.01 7.12 9.38
CA LEU A 116 -5.87 7.85 10.30
C LEU A 116 -5.96 9.33 9.94
N LYS A 117 -4.86 9.94 9.49
CA LYS A 117 -4.86 11.32 9.02
C LYS A 117 -5.63 11.51 7.72
N LYS A 118 -5.87 10.42 6.97
CA LYS A 118 -6.64 10.42 5.73
C LYS A 118 -8.10 10.04 5.97
N ASP A 119 -8.56 10.13 7.22
CA ASP A 119 -9.95 9.86 7.62
C ASP A 119 -10.36 8.39 7.56
N PHE A 120 -9.41 7.48 7.56
CA PHE A 120 -9.68 6.08 7.82
C PHE A 120 -9.87 5.88 9.33
N THR A 121 -10.74 4.95 9.70
CA THR A 121 -11.03 4.63 11.10
C THR A 121 -10.85 3.13 11.33
N PHE A 122 -10.53 2.79 12.57
CA PHE A 122 -10.37 1.39 12.98
C PHE A 122 -11.68 0.63 12.85
N THR A 123 -11.60 -0.57 12.28
CA THR A 123 -12.78 -1.42 12.06
C THR A 123 -12.62 -2.80 12.69
N LYS A 124 -11.44 -3.41 12.58
CA LYS A 124 -11.24 -4.79 13.01
C LYS A 124 -9.76 -5.04 13.38
N LEU A 125 -9.56 -5.89 14.38
CA LEU A 125 -8.25 -6.41 14.76
C LEU A 125 -8.33 -7.93 14.71
N TRP A 126 -7.33 -8.57 14.10
CA TRP A 126 -7.24 -10.04 14.11
C TRP A 126 -5.78 -10.46 14.04
N SER A 127 -5.54 -11.75 14.32
CA SER A 127 -4.23 -12.35 14.18
C SER A 127 -4.33 -13.59 13.32
N GLU A 128 -3.28 -13.83 12.54
CA GLU A 128 -3.19 -15.02 11.69
C GLU A 128 -1.73 -15.40 11.50
N GLN A 129 -1.49 -16.62 11.03
CA GLN A 129 -0.16 -17.05 10.64
C GLN A 129 0.22 -16.38 9.32
N PHE A 130 1.35 -15.71 9.32
CA PHE A 130 1.86 -15.02 8.13
C PHE A 130 3.36 -15.29 8.05
N ASN A 131 3.80 -15.95 6.98
CA ASN A 131 5.19 -16.34 6.81
C ASN A 131 5.75 -17.11 8.02
N GLY A 132 4.94 -18.00 8.61
CA GLY A 132 5.35 -18.82 9.76
C GLY A 132 5.32 -18.13 11.11
N GLN A 133 4.82 -16.88 11.17
CA GLN A 133 4.74 -16.10 12.41
C GLN A 133 3.30 -15.70 12.69
N LEU A 134 2.92 -15.72 13.98
CA LEU A 134 1.63 -15.17 14.40
C LEU A 134 1.70 -13.65 14.26
N THR A 135 0.84 -13.09 13.43
CA THR A 135 0.92 -11.71 13.03
C THR A 135 -0.42 -11.01 13.27
N ALA A 136 -0.38 -9.84 13.87
CA ALA A 136 -1.56 -9.03 14.14
C ALA A 136 -1.77 -8.00 13.04
N TRP A 137 -3.04 -7.85 12.61
CA TRP A 137 -3.47 -6.98 11.56
C TRP A 137 -4.59 -6.06 12.02
N LEU A 138 -4.59 -4.84 11.48
CA LEU A 138 -5.70 -3.90 11.62
C LEU A 138 -6.41 -3.72 10.28
N LYS A 139 -7.74 -3.70 10.32
CA LYS A 139 -8.52 -3.22 9.19
C LYS A 139 -8.94 -1.79 9.46
N LEU A 140 -8.63 -0.91 8.54
CA LEU A 140 -9.03 0.49 8.57
C LEU A 140 -9.99 0.76 7.43
N THR A 141 -10.98 1.61 7.66
CA THR A 141 -12.04 1.86 6.69
C THR A 141 -12.34 3.35 6.61
N LYS A 142 -12.47 3.84 5.38
CA LYS A 142 -12.92 5.20 5.10
C LYS A 142 -14.34 5.11 4.53
N LYS A 143 -15.30 5.68 5.27
CA LYS A 143 -16.74 5.53 4.96
C LYS A 143 -17.25 6.59 4.01
N THR A 144 -16.62 7.75 3.99
CA THR A 144 -17.02 8.87 3.12
C THR A 144 -15.77 9.57 2.57
N PHE A 145 -15.92 10.22 1.46
CA PHE A 145 -14.85 11.03 0.87
C PHE A 145 -14.94 12.49 1.28
#